data_791fc36cdd5edcf1f46e571250dc58f7
#
_entry.id   791fc36cdd5edcf1f46e571250dc58f7
#
_cell.length_a   1.000
_cell.length_b   1.000
_cell.length_c   1.000
_cell.angle_alpha   90.00
_cell.angle_beta   90.00
_cell.angle_gamma   90.00
#
_symmetry.space_group_name_H-M   'P 1'
#
loop_
_entity.id
_entity.type
_entity.pdbx_description
1 polymer ?
#
loop_
_entity_poly.entity_id
_entity_poly.type
_entity_poly.pdbx_seq_one_letter_code
_entity_poly.pdbx_strand_id
1 'polypeptide(L)'
;MRNVLFLVIIMLVMGCKNDPKSGSQADNLIKPDNSEAVDPSTLSIPNACEMISEATLQSILNITGSDVNINEANDPGNTSAKSCFFKWDSADTPNAGILIQILTNPVYSEYPQYISNYVSSKLTEGETVLGSEKATRFNKFTAGDINGAYSFDQSRFYWNLGNNYLFMLAFNVSSLSEDKMVEVAEKIVVAVNKNFA
;
A
#
# COMPACT_ATOMS: atom_id res chain seq x y z
N MET A 1 61.88 47.81 16.13
CA MET A 1 61.88 47.17 14.79
C MET A 1 60.82 46.07 14.83
N ARG A 2 59.71 46.29 14.17
CA ARG A 2 58.45 45.53 14.41
C ARG A 2 58.20 44.76 13.15
N ASN A 3 58.38 43.41 13.21
CA ASN A 3 58.09 42.52 12.09
C ASN A 3 56.59 42.24 12.09
N VAL A 4 55.95 42.69 11.03
CA VAL A 4 54.55 42.35 10.71
C VAL A 4 54.55 41.09 9.88
N LEU A 5 54.04 40.00 10.47
CA LEU A 5 53.89 38.73 9.79
C LEU A 5 52.52 38.72 9.07
N PHE A 6 52.56 38.81 7.71
CA PHE A 6 51.36 38.66 6.90
C PHE A 6 50.95 37.18 6.80
N LEU A 7 49.87 36.85 7.41
CA LEU A 7 49.29 35.50 7.33
C LEU A 7 48.35 35.47 6.12
N VAL A 8 48.79 34.83 5.04
CA VAL A 8 47.98 34.60 3.84
C VAL A 8 47.07 33.42 4.10
N ILE A 9 45.76 33.68 4.25
CA ILE A 9 44.74 32.62 4.34
C ILE A 9 44.39 32.20 2.92
N ILE A 10 44.85 31.03 2.50
CA ILE A 10 44.43 30.37 1.28
C ILE A 10 43.06 29.71 1.55
N MET A 11 42.00 30.31 1.02
CA MET A 11 40.70 29.65 0.96
C MET A 11 40.74 28.55 -0.09
N LEU A 12 40.85 27.31 0.36
CA LEU A 12 40.58 26.13 -0.46
C LEU A 12 39.04 26.03 -0.69
N VAL A 13 38.64 26.42 -1.88
CA VAL A 13 37.29 26.15 -2.39
C VAL A 13 37.22 24.66 -2.69
N MET A 14 36.73 23.86 -1.73
CA MET A 14 36.37 22.47 -2.01
C MET A 14 35.11 22.49 -2.86
N GLY A 15 35.28 22.23 -4.15
CA GLY A 15 34.17 21.98 -5.06
C GLY A 15 33.39 20.77 -4.60
N CYS A 16 32.12 20.97 -4.31
CA CYS A 16 31.16 19.87 -4.13
C CYS A 16 31.13 19.03 -5.41
N LYS A 17 31.64 17.81 -5.32
CA LYS A 17 31.35 16.79 -6.33
C LYS A 17 29.86 16.54 -6.34
N ASN A 18 29.25 16.69 -7.49
CA ASN A 18 27.89 16.26 -7.76
C ASN A 18 27.77 14.77 -7.43
N ASP A 19 27.04 14.44 -6.39
CA ASP A 19 26.58 13.08 -6.14
C ASP A 19 25.69 12.62 -7.29
N PRO A 20 25.80 11.35 -7.72
CA PRO A 20 25.00 10.82 -8.81
C PRO A 20 23.54 10.80 -8.39
N LYS A 21 22.72 11.49 -9.18
CA LYS A 21 21.26 11.43 -9.31
C LYS A 21 20.56 10.53 -8.28
N SER A 22 20.18 11.09 -7.16
CA SER A 22 18.99 10.68 -6.43
C SER A 22 17.82 10.83 -7.41
N GLY A 23 17.25 9.70 -7.85
CA GLY A 23 16.03 9.71 -8.66
C GLY A 23 15.00 10.61 -7.98
N SER A 24 14.38 11.51 -8.73
CA SER A 24 13.56 12.55 -8.17
C SER A 24 12.41 11.93 -7.36
N GLN A 25 12.38 12.18 -6.06
CA GLN A 25 11.27 11.79 -5.17
C GLN A 25 9.91 12.37 -5.63
N ALA A 26 9.93 13.33 -6.57
CA ALA A 26 8.71 13.96 -7.08
C ALA A 26 7.83 13.04 -7.92
N ASP A 27 8.40 12.00 -8.56
CA ASP A 27 7.63 11.09 -9.43
C ASP A 27 6.85 10.02 -8.65
N ASN A 28 7.11 9.87 -7.35
CA ASN A 28 6.45 8.89 -6.50
C ASN A 28 5.25 9.43 -5.69
N LEU A 29 4.97 10.73 -5.79
CA LEU A 29 3.88 11.32 -5.03
C LEU A 29 2.52 11.02 -5.70
N ILE A 30 1.63 10.38 -4.95
CA ILE A 30 0.20 10.36 -5.27
C ILE A 30 -0.39 11.64 -4.70
N LYS A 31 -1.02 12.45 -5.57
CA LYS A 31 -1.75 13.62 -5.08
C LYS A 31 -2.91 13.14 -4.22
N PRO A 32 -3.06 13.68 -3.00
CA PRO A 32 -4.24 13.38 -2.19
C PRO A 32 -5.51 13.70 -2.97
N ASP A 33 -6.50 12.84 -2.86
CA ASP A 33 -7.83 13.14 -3.37
C ASP A 33 -8.43 14.28 -2.52
N ASN A 34 -8.73 15.39 -3.17
CA ASN A 34 -9.32 16.56 -2.52
C ASN A 34 -10.85 16.49 -2.42
N SER A 35 -11.47 15.34 -2.71
CA SER A 35 -12.89 15.15 -2.48
C SER A 35 -13.20 15.38 -0.99
N GLU A 36 -14.38 15.93 -0.70
CA GLU A 36 -14.83 16.11 0.67
C GLU A 36 -15.00 14.74 1.35
N ALA A 37 -14.42 14.60 2.52
CA ALA A 37 -14.56 13.38 3.32
C ALA A 37 -15.99 13.29 3.88
N VAL A 38 -16.63 12.15 3.70
CA VAL A 38 -17.99 11.87 4.19
C VAL A 38 -17.91 11.23 5.57
N ASP A 39 -18.85 11.56 6.45
CA ASP A 39 -18.98 10.92 7.77
C ASP A 39 -19.12 9.39 7.59
N PRO A 40 -18.19 8.60 8.12
CA PRO A 40 -18.18 7.15 7.95
C PRO A 40 -19.42 6.46 8.53
N SER A 41 -20.13 7.07 9.48
CA SER A 41 -21.38 6.54 10.01
C SER A 41 -22.49 6.47 8.95
N THR A 42 -22.37 7.24 7.87
CA THR A 42 -23.32 7.25 6.74
C THR A 42 -22.91 6.32 5.60
N LEU A 43 -21.70 5.74 5.68
CA LEU A 43 -21.17 4.85 4.67
C LEU A 43 -21.49 3.39 4.96
N SER A 44 -21.81 2.63 3.91
CA SER A 44 -21.93 1.17 4.00
C SER A 44 -20.64 0.54 3.49
N ILE A 45 -20.00 -0.28 4.31
CA ILE A 45 -18.85 -1.08 3.89
C ILE A 45 -19.40 -2.38 3.29
N PRO A 46 -19.16 -2.67 2.00
CA PRO A 46 -19.61 -3.91 1.38
C PRO A 46 -18.89 -5.13 1.98
N ASN A 47 -19.43 -6.31 1.76
CA ASN A 47 -18.79 -7.55 2.19
C ASN A 47 -17.49 -7.77 1.40
N ALA A 48 -16.35 -7.79 2.10
CA ALA A 48 -15.04 -7.98 1.47
C ALA A 48 -14.90 -9.32 0.72
N CYS A 49 -15.67 -10.35 1.13
CA CYS A 49 -15.67 -11.64 0.46
C CYS A 49 -16.40 -11.66 -0.90
N GLU A 50 -17.19 -10.63 -1.18
CA GLU A 50 -17.94 -10.49 -2.44
C GLU A 50 -17.20 -9.61 -3.45
N MET A 51 -16.09 -9.00 -3.06
CA MET A 51 -15.33 -8.07 -3.93
C MET A 51 -14.62 -8.76 -5.08
N ILE A 52 -14.36 -10.04 -4.99
CA ILE A 52 -13.78 -10.84 -6.06
C ILE A 52 -14.35 -12.27 -6.00
N SER A 53 -14.77 -12.79 -7.15
CA SER A 53 -15.26 -14.17 -7.18
C SER A 53 -14.11 -15.18 -7.10
N GLU A 54 -14.37 -16.37 -6.56
CA GLU A 54 -13.41 -17.46 -6.52
C GLU A 54 -12.83 -17.75 -7.90
N ALA A 55 -13.67 -17.89 -8.92
CA ALA A 55 -13.24 -18.15 -10.29
C ALA A 55 -12.30 -17.08 -10.86
N THR A 56 -12.57 -15.80 -10.55
CA THR A 56 -11.70 -14.70 -10.96
C THR A 56 -10.36 -14.78 -10.24
N LEU A 57 -10.37 -15.06 -8.95
CA LEU A 57 -9.15 -15.18 -8.15
C LEU A 57 -8.29 -16.36 -8.59
N GLN A 58 -8.91 -17.54 -8.82
CA GLN A 58 -8.24 -18.73 -9.36
C GLN A 58 -7.58 -18.43 -10.71
N SER A 59 -8.28 -17.71 -11.60
CA SER A 59 -7.74 -17.31 -12.91
C SER A 59 -6.56 -16.36 -12.79
N ILE A 60 -6.62 -15.34 -11.91
CA ILE A 60 -5.55 -14.34 -11.73
C ILE A 60 -4.30 -14.99 -11.14
N LEU A 61 -4.47 -15.84 -10.12
CA LEU A 61 -3.39 -16.50 -9.38
C LEU A 61 -2.92 -17.82 -10.01
N ASN A 62 -3.61 -18.26 -11.09
CA ASN A 62 -3.37 -19.52 -11.74
C ASN A 62 -3.45 -20.72 -10.76
N ILE A 63 -4.44 -20.69 -9.86
CA ILE A 63 -4.69 -21.76 -8.92
C ILE A 63 -5.36 -22.90 -9.65
N THR A 64 -4.70 -24.07 -9.70
CA THR A 64 -5.21 -25.28 -10.35
C THR A 64 -5.29 -26.43 -9.35
N GLY A 65 -6.35 -27.22 -9.44
CA GLY A 65 -6.48 -28.47 -8.66
C GLY A 65 -6.77 -28.29 -7.17
N SER A 66 -7.10 -27.08 -6.73
CA SER A 66 -7.54 -26.82 -5.34
C SER A 66 -8.66 -25.81 -5.28
N ASP A 67 -9.55 -25.99 -4.32
CA ASP A 67 -10.62 -25.04 -4.00
C ASP A 67 -10.04 -23.85 -3.22
N VAL A 68 -10.71 -22.71 -3.31
CA VAL A 68 -10.39 -21.52 -2.50
C VAL A 68 -11.37 -21.45 -1.33
N ASN A 69 -10.86 -21.59 -0.12
CA ASN A 69 -11.65 -21.39 1.09
C ASN A 69 -11.80 -19.90 1.36
N ILE A 70 -13.03 -19.40 1.35
CA ILE A 70 -13.41 -18.00 1.58
C ILE A 70 -13.91 -17.85 3.00
N ASN A 71 -13.28 -16.99 3.79
CA ASN A 71 -13.62 -16.81 5.19
C ASN A 71 -13.70 -15.32 5.55
N GLU A 72 -14.84 -14.89 6.07
CA GLU A 72 -14.93 -13.57 6.69
C GLU A 72 -14.00 -13.49 7.91
N ALA A 73 -13.26 -12.38 7.98
CA ALA A 73 -12.32 -12.10 9.07
C ALA A 73 -12.69 -10.78 9.76
N ASN A 74 -14.01 -10.57 9.97
CA ASN A 74 -14.54 -9.38 10.59
C ASN A 74 -14.36 -9.47 12.11
N ASP A 75 -13.84 -8.40 12.72
CA ASP A 75 -13.92 -8.21 14.16
C ASP A 75 -15.33 -7.70 14.51
N PRO A 76 -16.11 -8.42 15.35
CA PRO A 76 -17.46 -7.99 15.73
C PRO A 76 -17.53 -6.61 16.40
N GLY A 77 -16.44 -6.18 17.03
CA GLY A 77 -16.30 -4.86 17.66
C GLY A 77 -15.91 -3.74 16.69
N ASN A 78 -15.46 -4.08 15.48
CA ASN A 78 -14.98 -3.10 14.51
C ASN A 78 -16.01 -2.89 13.38
N THR A 79 -16.76 -1.81 13.46
CA THR A 79 -17.74 -1.42 12.44
C THR A 79 -17.10 -0.64 11.27
N SER A 80 -15.84 -0.23 11.40
CA SER A 80 -15.13 0.59 10.41
C SER A 80 -14.32 -0.25 9.42
N ALA A 81 -14.37 -1.59 9.51
CA ALA A 81 -13.63 -2.47 8.60
C ALA A 81 -14.41 -3.75 8.29
N LYS A 82 -14.22 -4.25 7.06
CA LYS A 82 -14.63 -5.58 6.62
C LYS A 82 -13.42 -6.27 5.99
N SER A 83 -13.26 -7.55 6.29
CA SER A 83 -12.11 -8.32 5.85
C SER A 83 -12.51 -9.70 5.36
N CYS A 84 -11.80 -10.21 4.37
CA CYS A 84 -11.97 -11.55 3.83
C CYS A 84 -10.63 -12.22 3.58
N PHE A 85 -10.48 -13.45 4.09
CA PHE A 85 -9.41 -14.34 3.74
C PHE A 85 -9.82 -15.30 2.62
N PHE A 86 -9.01 -15.37 1.59
CA PHE A 86 -9.06 -16.37 0.54
C PHE A 86 -7.84 -17.28 0.70
N LYS A 87 -8.06 -18.56 1.01
CA LYS A 87 -7.00 -19.52 1.30
C LYS A 87 -7.10 -20.71 0.38
N TRP A 88 -5.96 -21.20 -0.08
CA TRP A 88 -5.84 -22.41 -0.87
C TRP A 88 -4.58 -23.18 -0.49
N ASP A 89 -4.55 -24.45 -0.88
CA ASP A 89 -3.42 -25.32 -0.67
C ASP A 89 -3.19 -26.14 -1.94
N SER A 90 -2.13 -25.82 -2.67
CA SER A 90 -1.76 -26.51 -3.89
C SER A 90 -0.29 -26.95 -3.84
N ALA A 91 0.11 -27.87 -4.70
CA ALA A 91 1.48 -28.37 -4.75
C ALA A 91 2.50 -27.24 -5.00
N ASP A 92 2.13 -26.26 -5.83
CA ASP A 92 3.01 -25.15 -6.20
C ASP A 92 2.97 -24.00 -5.19
N THR A 93 1.87 -23.86 -4.44
CA THR A 93 1.66 -22.81 -3.45
C THR A 93 1.01 -23.39 -2.19
N PRO A 94 1.78 -24.08 -1.34
CA PRO A 94 1.24 -24.68 -0.12
C PRO A 94 0.88 -23.61 0.93
N ASN A 95 -0.27 -23.80 1.59
CA ASN A 95 -0.78 -22.90 2.63
C ASN A 95 -0.84 -21.41 2.22
N ALA A 96 -1.13 -21.18 0.95
CA ALA A 96 -1.19 -19.83 0.39
C ALA A 96 -2.52 -19.12 0.70
N GLY A 97 -2.51 -17.82 0.56
CA GLY A 97 -3.73 -17.02 0.70
C GLY A 97 -3.51 -15.54 0.44
N ILE A 98 -4.64 -14.85 0.34
CA ILE A 98 -4.67 -13.38 0.36
C ILE A 98 -5.69 -12.90 1.36
N LEU A 99 -5.49 -11.70 1.87
CA LEU A 99 -6.44 -10.94 2.64
C LEU A 99 -6.85 -9.70 1.86
N ILE A 100 -8.15 -9.48 1.71
CA ILE A 100 -8.71 -8.21 1.24
C ILE A 100 -9.41 -7.55 2.44
N GLN A 101 -9.09 -6.29 2.70
CA GLN A 101 -9.73 -5.50 3.73
C GLN A 101 -10.20 -4.17 3.15
N ILE A 102 -11.38 -3.74 3.58
CA ILE A 102 -12.00 -2.46 3.24
C ILE A 102 -12.22 -1.71 4.55
N LEU A 103 -11.76 -0.47 4.62
CA LEU A 103 -11.88 0.38 5.81
C LEU A 103 -12.53 1.71 5.42
N THR A 104 -13.34 2.23 6.35
CA THR A 104 -13.70 3.65 6.38
C THR A 104 -12.81 4.39 7.38
N ASN A 105 -12.92 5.70 7.47
CA ASN A 105 -12.08 6.49 8.38
C ASN A 105 -12.42 6.22 9.87
N PRO A 106 -11.57 5.52 10.63
CA PRO A 106 -11.84 5.19 12.02
C PRO A 106 -11.63 6.38 12.99
N VAL A 107 -11.04 7.47 12.52
CA VAL A 107 -10.68 8.65 13.32
C VAL A 107 -11.24 9.95 12.69
N TYR A 108 -12.39 9.84 12.04
CA TYR A 108 -12.98 10.92 11.24
C TYR A 108 -13.17 12.23 12.02
N SER A 109 -13.60 12.15 13.27
CA SER A 109 -13.81 13.34 14.11
C SER A 109 -12.55 14.14 14.37
N GLU A 110 -11.40 13.47 14.41
CA GLU A 110 -10.10 14.08 14.70
C GLU A 110 -9.32 14.37 13.40
N TYR A 111 -9.45 13.49 12.41
CA TYR A 111 -8.71 13.59 11.17
C TYR A 111 -9.56 13.19 9.95
N PRO A 112 -10.40 14.08 9.43
CA PRO A 112 -11.27 13.79 8.28
C PRO A 112 -10.52 13.34 7.03
N GLN A 113 -9.29 13.81 6.81
CA GLN A 113 -8.46 13.49 5.65
C GLN A 113 -7.61 12.20 5.82
N TYR A 114 -7.93 11.37 6.80
CA TYR A 114 -7.16 10.15 7.09
C TYR A 114 -6.99 9.25 5.86
N ILE A 115 -8.09 8.94 5.17
CA ILE A 115 -8.11 8.04 4.02
C ILE A 115 -7.26 8.60 2.86
N SER A 116 -7.47 9.85 2.48
CA SER A 116 -6.75 10.47 1.36
C SER A 116 -5.25 10.61 1.62
N ASN A 117 -4.86 10.80 2.88
CA ASN A 117 -3.46 10.95 3.26
C ASN A 117 -2.76 9.61 3.53
N TYR A 118 -3.51 8.53 3.79
CA TYR A 118 -2.93 7.25 4.20
C TYR A 118 -1.96 6.68 3.16
N VAL A 119 -2.39 6.60 1.91
CA VAL A 119 -1.57 6.04 0.82
C VAL A 119 -0.35 6.92 0.54
N SER A 120 -0.51 8.24 0.55
CA SER A 120 0.60 9.17 0.34
C SER A 120 1.62 9.14 1.49
N SER A 121 1.19 8.99 2.74
CA SER A 121 2.09 8.85 3.89
C SER A 121 2.92 7.57 3.82
N LYS A 122 2.35 6.46 3.31
CA LYS A 122 3.11 5.22 3.08
C LYS A 122 4.27 5.43 2.10
N LEU A 123 4.08 6.25 1.07
CA LEU A 123 5.11 6.55 0.06
C LEU A 123 6.19 7.51 0.58
N THR A 124 5.82 8.46 1.44
CA THR A 124 6.73 9.50 1.94
C THR A 124 7.43 9.13 3.24
N GLU A 125 6.69 8.60 4.20
CA GLU A 125 7.16 8.31 5.55
C GLU A 125 7.47 6.82 5.75
N GLY A 126 6.76 5.95 5.00
CA GLY A 126 6.82 4.51 5.19
C GLY A 126 6.00 4.05 6.40
N GLU A 127 6.30 2.85 6.87
CA GLU A 127 5.66 2.25 8.04
C GLU A 127 6.70 1.66 8.98
N THR A 128 6.68 2.08 10.24
CA THR A 128 7.51 1.48 11.27
C THR A 128 6.79 0.27 11.85
N VAL A 129 7.34 -0.91 11.62
CA VAL A 129 6.84 -2.16 12.21
C VAL A 129 7.29 -2.22 13.67
N LEU A 130 6.42 -2.70 14.55
CA LEU A 130 6.73 -2.86 15.98
C LEU A 130 8.03 -3.67 16.17
N GLY A 131 9.00 -3.10 16.87
CA GLY A 131 10.32 -3.69 17.11
C GLY A 131 11.36 -3.37 16.03
N SER A 132 11.02 -2.59 15.00
CA SER A 132 11.97 -2.08 14.00
C SER A 132 12.35 -0.62 14.29
N GLU A 133 13.64 -0.29 14.18
CA GLU A 133 14.12 1.09 14.26
C GLU A 133 13.98 1.85 12.92
N LYS A 134 13.72 1.14 11.83
CA LYS A 134 13.61 1.71 10.49
C LYS A 134 12.21 1.53 9.94
N ALA A 135 11.70 2.60 9.32
CA ALA A 135 10.47 2.52 8.56
C ALA A 135 10.68 1.70 7.28
N THR A 136 9.77 0.77 7.00
CA THR A 136 9.68 0.09 5.71
C THR A 136 9.16 1.08 4.68
N ARG A 137 9.88 1.24 3.59
CA ARG A 137 9.46 2.09 2.47
C ARG A 137 8.45 1.37 1.60
N PHE A 138 7.52 2.16 1.08
CA PHE A 138 6.56 1.71 0.09
C PHE A 138 6.91 2.28 -1.28
N ASN A 139 6.65 1.50 -2.31
CA ASN A 139 6.75 1.89 -3.70
C ASN A 139 5.37 2.22 -4.25
N LYS A 140 5.31 3.07 -5.27
CA LYS A 140 4.07 3.35 -5.99
C LYS A 140 3.74 2.18 -6.93
N PHE A 141 2.46 1.81 -7.02
CA PHE A 141 1.92 0.96 -8.07
C PHE A 141 0.72 1.64 -8.75
N THR A 142 0.37 1.16 -9.94
CA THR A 142 -0.78 1.67 -10.71
C THR A 142 -1.55 0.50 -11.29
N ALA A 143 -2.86 0.46 -11.07
CA ALA A 143 -3.76 -0.57 -11.57
C ALA A 143 -4.95 0.10 -12.30
N GLY A 144 -4.89 0.20 -13.63
CA GLY A 144 -5.81 1.04 -14.40
C GLY A 144 -5.66 2.52 -14.00
N ASP A 145 -6.76 3.14 -13.60
CA ASP A 145 -6.77 4.54 -13.14
C ASP A 145 -6.45 4.69 -11.64
N ILE A 146 -6.17 3.59 -10.94
CA ILE A 146 -5.94 3.57 -9.51
C ILE A 146 -4.47 3.62 -9.22
N ASN A 147 -4.11 4.55 -8.34
CA ASN A 147 -2.77 4.64 -7.80
C ASN A 147 -2.76 4.16 -6.35
N GLY A 148 -1.70 3.45 -5.96
CA GLY A 148 -1.55 2.91 -4.63
C GLY A 148 -0.10 2.83 -4.17
N ALA A 149 0.09 2.32 -2.98
CA ALA A 149 1.38 2.09 -2.37
C ALA A 149 1.54 0.61 -2.02
N TYR A 150 2.72 0.04 -2.27
CA TYR A 150 3.01 -1.35 -1.91
C TYR A 150 4.38 -1.50 -1.25
N SER A 151 4.50 -2.53 -0.43
CA SER A 151 5.76 -3.02 0.10
C SER A 151 5.86 -4.52 -0.16
N PHE A 152 6.87 -4.93 -0.92
CA PHE A 152 7.17 -6.33 -1.15
C PHE A 152 7.56 -7.05 0.14
N ASP A 153 8.40 -6.42 0.97
CA ASP A 153 8.86 -6.96 2.25
C ASP A 153 7.70 -7.28 3.21
N GLN A 154 6.66 -6.46 3.19
CA GLN A 154 5.45 -6.70 3.98
C GLN A 154 4.37 -7.46 3.21
N SER A 155 4.57 -7.72 1.93
CA SER A 155 3.59 -8.34 1.03
C SER A 155 2.23 -7.64 1.06
N ARG A 156 2.23 -6.27 1.12
CA ARG A 156 1.02 -5.44 1.29
C ARG A 156 0.90 -4.38 0.22
N PHE A 157 -0.35 -4.15 -0.17
CA PHE A 157 -0.78 -3.12 -1.11
C PHE A 157 -1.89 -2.29 -0.48
N TYR A 158 -1.85 -0.98 -0.68
CA TYR A 158 -2.86 -0.04 -0.20
C TYR A 158 -3.30 0.88 -1.33
N TRP A 159 -4.59 1.09 -1.45
CA TRP A 159 -5.18 2.10 -2.34
C TRP A 159 -6.45 2.65 -1.72
N ASN A 160 -6.93 3.77 -2.22
CA ASN A 160 -8.16 4.39 -1.77
C ASN A 160 -9.14 4.62 -2.93
N LEU A 161 -10.42 4.61 -2.62
CA LEU A 161 -11.49 5.08 -3.50
C LEU A 161 -12.07 6.36 -2.91
N GLY A 162 -11.79 7.46 -3.59
CA GLY A 162 -12.09 8.77 -3.05
C GLY A 162 -11.44 8.96 -1.68
N ASN A 163 -12.11 9.75 -0.85
CA ASN A 163 -11.70 10.01 0.53
C ASN A 163 -12.48 9.17 1.56
N ASN A 164 -13.21 8.17 1.10
CA ASN A 164 -14.15 7.42 1.93
C ASN A 164 -13.69 6.01 2.29
N TYR A 165 -13.01 5.33 1.38
CA TYR A 165 -12.63 3.94 1.55
C TYR A 165 -11.14 3.73 1.31
N LEU A 166 -10.51 3.04 2.24
CA LEU A 166 -9.15 2.52 2.13
C LEU A 166 -9.21 1.01 1.94
N PHE A 167 -8.47 0.52 0.97
CA PHE A 167 -8.32 -0.91 0.72
C PHE A 167 -6.92 -1.37 1.09
N MET A 168 -6.85 -2.58 1.61
CA MET A 168 -5.61 -3.31 1.80
C MET A 168 -5.73 -4.70 1.16
N LEU A 169 -4.72 -5.05 0.39
CA LEU A 169 -4.48 -6.41 -0.09
C LEU A 169 -3.18 -6.91 0.52
N ALA A 170 -3.21 -8.06 1.17
CA ALA A 170 -2.02 -8.70 1.70
C ALA A 170 -1.87 -10.10 1.15
N PHE A 171 -0.63 -10.50 0.85
CA PHE A 171 -0.30 -11.81 0.31
C PHE A 171 0.38 -12.68 1.37
N ASN A 172 -0.02 -13.93 1.42
CA ASN A 172 0.72 -15.03 2.05
C ASN A 172 1.03 -16.08 0.97
N VAL A 173 1.90 -15.72 0.02
CA VAL A 173 2.31 -16.57 -1.10
C VAL A 173 3.82 -16.43 -1.25
N SER A 174 4.56 -17.35 -0.65
CA SER A 174 6.03 -17.27 -0.55
C SER A 174 6.79 -17.46 -1.87
N SER A 175 6.13 -17.98 -2.90
CA SER A 175 6.76 -18.27 -4.19
C SER A 175 6.70 -17.12 -5.19
N LEU A 176 6.01 -16.00 -4.88
CA LEU A 176 5.90 -14.86 -5.78
C LEU A 176 7.14 -13.98 -5.69
N SER A 177 7.76 -13.70 -6.85
CA SER A 177 8.71 -12.59 -6.97
C SER A 177 7.99 -11.24 -6.86
N GLU A 178 8.74 -10.16 -6.60
CA GLU A 178 8.18 -8.81 -6.51
C GLU A 178 7.36 -8.43 -7.76
N ASP A 179 7.96 -8.57 -8.95
CA ASP A 179 7.30 -8.23 -10.22
C ASP A 179 5.99 -9.03 -10.41
N LYS A 180 6.01 -10.31 -10.06
CA LYS A 180 4.83 -11.17 -10.19
C LYS A 180 3.75 -10.82 -9.16
N MET A 181 4.15 -10.46 -7.95
CA MET A 181 3.22 -10.02 -6.90
C MET A 181 2.54 -8.71 -7.31
N VAL A 182 3.28 -7.76 -7.88
CA VAL A 182 2.72 -6.49 -8.40
C VAL A 182 1.76 -6.77 -9.55
N GLU A 183 2.14 -7.57 -10.55
CA GLU A 183 1.26 -7.96 -11.68
C GLU A 183 -0.07 -8.56 -11.21
N VAL A 184 0.01 -9.47 -10.25
CA VAL A 184 -1.18 -10.12 -9.67
C VAL A 184 -2.02 -9.11 -8.88
N ALA A 185 -1.38 -8.27 -8.06
CA ALA A 185 -2.06 -7.25 -7.29
C ALA A 185 -2.82 -6.26 -8.19
N GLU A 186 -2.21 -5.80 -9.29
CA GLU A 186 -2.87 -4.91 -10.25
C GLU A 186 -4.17 -5.52 -10.80
N LYS A 187 -4.15 -6.80 -11.16
CA LYS A 187 -5.34 -7.50 -11.65
C LYS A 187 -6.41 -7.65 -10.58
N ILE A 188 -6.02 -7.95 -9.34
CA ILE A 188 -6.96 -8.05 -8.20
C ILE A 188 -7.57 -6.69 -7.91
N VAL A 189 -6.77 -5.61 -7.86
CA VAL A 189 -7.24 -4.25 -7.62
C VAL A 189 -8.27 -3.81 -8.66
N VAL A 190 -8.01 -4.08 -9.94
CA VAL A 190 -8.98 -3.79 -11.02
C VAL A 190 -10.27 -4.58 -10.82
N ALA A 191 -10.19 -5.86 -10.48
CA ALA A 191 -11.36 -6.71 -10.27
C ALA A 191 -12.19 -6.25 -9.05
N VAL A 192 -11.52 -5.94 -7.94
CA VAL A 192 -12.15 -5.44 -6.69
C VAL A 192 -12.89 -4.12 -6.98
N ASN A 193 -12.23 -3.16 -7.62
CA ASN A 193 -12.85 -1.86 -7.88
C ASN A 193 -14.04 -1.93 -8.83
N LYS A 194 -14.00 -2.82 -9.81
CA LYS A 194 -15.14 -3.03 -10.72
C LYS A 194 -16.39 -3.53 -9.97
N ASN A 195 -16.21 -4.31 -8.92
CA ASN A 195 -17.31 -4.86 -8.13
C ASN A 195 -17.74 -3.91 -7.00
N PHE A 196 -16.93 -2.91 -6.68
CA PHE A 196 -17.25 -1.87 -5.70
C PHE A 196 -18.09 -0.73 -6.30
N ALA A 197 -17.98 -0.47 -7.60
CA ALA A 197 -18.76 0.55 -8.33
C ALA A 197 -20.18 0.07 -8.59
#